data_e92f464a41dbe5fe2201f42fd9a63eae
#
_entry.id   e92f464a41dbe5fe2201f42fd9a63eae
#
_cell.length_a   1.000
_cell.length_b   1.000
_cell.length_c   1.000
_cell.angle_alpha   90.00
_cell.angle_beta   90.00
_cell.angle_gamma   90.00
#
_symmetry.space_group_name_H-M   'P 1'
#
loop_
_entity.id
_entity.type
_entity.pdbx_description
1 polymer ?
#
loop_
_entity_poly.entity_id
_entity_poly.type
_entity_poly.pdbx_seq_one_letter_code
_entity_poly.pdbx_strand_id
1 'polypeptide(L)'
;PAQIKDVFGRRCRIIGRRFELAHVYSGRELIEVATFRAPPKKAVTSATGMILRDNNWGSIEQDFARRDFSINAMYYQPRKGIVLDFCNAVDDIQNRRLRLLGDPLLRFEEDPVRMLRTLRFAAKLNFQIDDDILKIFTPEITNLLRDVSPHRLYDESQKLFTMGHLNRVLPMVIDFGIWKQLFTDIQPKITPFIELVAKNTDQRIQMGKTINPAFFYAVLLWQQFL
;
A
#
# COMPACT_ATOMS: atom_id res chain seq x y z
N PRO A 1 -7.20 -10.88 20.01
CA PRO A 1 -8.47 -10.13 19.84
C PRO A 1 -9.53 -10.51 20.89
N ALA A 2 -9.68 -11.82 21.24
CA ALA A 2 -10.66 -12.28 22.24
C ALA A 2 -10.50 -11.56 23.59
N GLN A 3 -9.30 -11.51 24.14
CA GLN A 3 -9.02 -10.82 25.42
C GLN A 3 -9.39 -9.33 25.38
N ILE A 4 -9.19 -8.66 24.24
CA ILE A 4 -9.63 -7.26 24.06
C ILE A 4 -11.16 -7.18 24.09
N LYS A 5 -11.84 -8.16 23.48
CA LYS A 5 -13.30 -8.26 23.51
C LYS A 5 -13.82 -8.45 24.94
N ASP A 6 -13.14 -9.28 25.73
CA ASP A 6 -13.51 -9.51 27.13
C ASP A 6 -13.39 -8.25 27.98
N VAL A 7 -12.32 -7.45 27.76
CA VAL A 7 -12.10 -6.18 28.47
C VAL A 7 -13.11 -5.10 28.07
N PHE A 8 -13.38 -4.92 26.78
CA PHE A 8 -14.20 -3.81 26.26
C PHE A 8 -15.66 -4.18 26.01
N GLY A 9 -16.05 -5.45 26.10
CA GLY A 9 -17.42 -5.93 26.00
C GLY A 9 -18.14 -5.44 24.74
N ARG A 10 -19.26 -4.76 24.92
CA ARG A 10 -20.10 -4.25 23.80
C ARG A 10 -19.40 -3.20 22.94
N ARG A 11 -18.39 -2.51 23.48
CA ARG A 11 -17.59 -1.51 22.74
C ARG A 11 -16.53 -2.11 21.83
N CYS A 12 -16.39 -3.43 21.78
CA CYS A 12 -15.43 -4.11 20.92
C CYS A 12 -16.14 -5.04 19.95
N ARG A 13 -15.74 -5.00 18.68
CA ARG A 13 -16.14 -5.97 17.65
C ARG A 13 -14.88 -6.62 17.08
N ILE A 14 -14.89 -7.94 16.96
CA ILE A 14 -13.84 -8.68 16.25
C ILE A 14 -14.23 -8.71 14.77
N ILE A 15 -13.34 -8.26 13.89
CA ILE A 15 -13.53 -8.24 12.45
C ILE A 15 -12.40 -8.98 11.75
N GLY A 16 -12.65 -9.39 10.51
CA GLY A 16 -11.67 -10.07 9.67
C GLY A 16 -11.70 -11.58 9.85
N ARG A 17 -11.92 -12.31 8.74
CA ARG A 17 -11.86 -13.78 8.73
C ARG A 17 -10.43 -14.30 8.65
N ARG A 18 -9.58 -13.56 7.98
CA ARG A 18 -8.18 -13.92 7.67
C ARG A 18 -7.21 -13.38 8.70
N PHE A 19 -7.43 -12.15 9.14
CA PHE A 19 -6.69 -11.46 10.19
C PHE A 19 -7.70 -10.89 11.16
N GLU A 20 -7.74 -11.46 12.35
CA GLU A 20 -8.64 -10.96 13.37
C GLU A 20 -8.10 -9.65 13.96
N LEU A 21 -8.90 -8.61 13.85
CA LEU A 21 -8.67 -7.31 14.46
C LEU A 21 -9.77 -7.05 15.49
N ALA A 22 -9.41 -6.47 16.61
CA ALA A 22 -10.38 -5.96 17.57
C ALA A 22 -10.60 -4.47 17.31
N HIS A 23 -11.80 -4.11 16.86
CA HIS A 23 -12.26 -2.74 16.73
C HIS A 23 -12.87 -2.27 18.04
N VAL A 24 -12.19 -1.37 18.73
CA VAL A 24 -12.64 -0.78 20.00
C VAL A 24 -13.19 0.62 19.73
N TYR A 25 -14.46 0.84 20.11
CA TYR A 25 -15.13 2.11 19.95
C TYR A 25 -15.01 2.94 21.23
N SER A 26 -14.43 4.14 21.13
CA SER A 26 -14.32 5.13 22.21
C SER A 26 -14.97 6.44 21.77
N GLY A 27 -16.23 6.64 22.16
CA GLY A 27 -17.01 7.76 21.65
C GLY A 27 -17.19 7.66 20.12
N ARG A 28 -16.66 8.64 19.39
CA ARG A 28 -16.67 8.67 17.92
C ARG A 28 -15.41 8.06 17.28
N GLU A 29 -14.45 7.70 18.11
CA GLU A 29 -13.18 7.16 17.62
C GLU A 29 -13.23 5.64 17.53
N LEU A 30 -12.58 5.11 16.50
CA LEU A 30 -12.34 3.70 16.28
C LEU A 30 -10.85 3.41 16.50
N ILE A 31 -10.55 2.54 17.47
CA ILE A 31 -9.20 2.07 17.75
C ILE A 31 -9.08 0.62 17.26
N GLU A 32 -8.21 0.39 16.30
CA GLU A 32 -7.90 -0.95 15.81
C GLU A 32 -6.80 -1.57 16.67
N VAL A 33 -7.08 -2.74 17.24
CA VAL A 33 -6.12 -3.48 18.06
C VAL A 33 -5.80 -4.80 17.35
N ALA A 34 -4.52 -4.97 17.00
CA ALA A 34 -3.98 -6.17 16.37
C ALA A 34 -2.95 -6.83 17.27
N THR A 35 -2.76 -8.14 17.11
CA THR A 35 -1.61 -8.86 17.67
C THR A 35 -0.39 -8.69 16.77
N PHE A 36 0.82 -8.73 17.33
CA PHE A 36 2.03 -8.91 16.54
C PHE A 36 2.00 -10.28 15.86
N ARG A 37 2.46 -10.32 14.61
CA ARG A 37 2.40 -11.51 13.76
C ARG A 37 3.79 -12.06 13.45
N ALA A 38 3.95 -13.37 13.61
CA ALA A 38 5.13 -14.08 13.13
C ALA A 38 5.06 -14.30 11.61
N PRO A 39 6.19 -14.55 10.94
CA PRO A 39 6.22 -15.05 9.57
C PRO A 39 5.38 -16.34 9.45
N PRO A 40 4.69 -16.57 8.32
CA PRO A 40 3.88 -17.76 8.14
C PRO A 40 4.75 -19.03 8.22
N LYS A 41 4.44 -19.91 9.17
CA LYS A 41 5.07 -21.25 9.31
C LYS A 41 4.57 -22.21 8.23
N LYS A 42 4.97 -22.17 7.00
CA LYS A 42 4.38 -22.78 5.81
C LYS A 42 3.05 -22.10 5.46
N ALA A 43 3.10 -21.23 4.50
CA ALA A 43 1.90 -20.60 3.98
C ALA A 43 0.96 -21.70 3.47
N VAL A 44 -0.21 -21.87 4.10
CA VAL A 44 -1.32 -22.56 3.47
C VAL A 44 -1.80 -21.60 2.38
N THR A 45 -1.17 -21.69 1.22
CA THR A 45 -1.53 -20.91 0.05
C THR A 45 -2.65 -21.63 -0.70
N SER A 46 -3.61 -20.86 -1.20
CA SER A 46 -4.53 -21.35 -2.24
C SER A 46 -3.73 -21.68 -3.50
N ALA A 47 -4.34 -22.39 -4.45
CA ALA A 47 -3.76 -22.65 -5.77
C ALA A 47 -3.34 -21.36 -6.52
N THR A 48 -3.78 -20.19 -6.07
CA THR A 48 -3.47 -18.85 -6.59
C THR A 48 -2.43 -18.09 -5.74
N GLY A 49 -1.67 -18.77 -4.89
CA GLY A 49 -0.63 -18.14 -4.04
C GLY A 49 -1.16 -17.31 -2.87
N MET A 50 -2.48 -17.28 -2.65
CA MET A 50 -3.08 -16.46 -1.59
C MET A 50 -2.94 -17.15 -0.22
N ILE A 51 -2.29 -16.51 0.75
CA ILE A 51 -2.20 -16.99 2.14
C ILE A 51 -3.61 -17.08 2.74
N LEU A 52 -4.09 -18.26 3.08
CA LEU A 52 -5.46 -18.51 3.57
C LEU A 52 -5.65 -18.24 5.07
N ARG A 53 -4.61 -18.42 5.86
CA ARG A 53 -4.58 -18.10 7.30
C ARG A 53 -3.19 -17.59 7.71
N ASP A 54 -3.13 -16.46 8.40
CA ASP A 54 -1.89 -15.86 8.91
C ASP A 54 -2.12 -15.28 10.33
N ASN A 55 -2.75 -16.06 11.20
CA ASN A 55 -2.96 -15.70 12.60
C ASN A 55 -1.86 -16.26 13.51
N ASN A 56 -0.62 -16.36 13.01
CA ASN A 56 0.50 -16.74 13.85
C ASN A 56 0.93 -15.54 14.69
N TRP A 57 0.80 -15.66 15.99
CA TRP A 57 1.26 -14.64 16.91
C TRP A 57 2.79 -14.61 16.95
N GLY A 58 3.35 -13.43 17.01
CA GLY A 58 4.79 -13.20 16.99
C GLY A 58 5.25 -12.17 17.99
N SER A 59 6.56 -11.96 18.01
CA SER A 59 7.16 -10.84 18.72
C SER A 59 7.06 -9.55 17.90
N ILE A 60 7.39 -8.40 18.52
CA ILE A 60 7.42 -7.10 17.83
C ILE A 60 8.46 -7.11 16.70
N GLU A 61 9.60 -7.79 16.89
CA GLU A 61 10.66 -7.91 15.91
C GLU A 61 10.20 -8.74 14.69
N GLN A 62 9.40 -9.77 14.93
CA GLN A 62 8.82 -10.58 13.85
C GLN A 62 7.77 -9.81 13.06
N ASP A 63 6.94 -9.00 13.74
CA ASP A 63 5.93 -8.19 13.09
C ASP A 63 6.56 -7.07 12.27
N PHE A 64 7.59 -6.41 12.78
CA PHE A 64 8.35 -5.39 12.07
C PHE A 64 8.96 -5.94 10.77
N ALA A 65 9.62 -7.09 10.82
CA ALA A 65 10.31 -7.69 9.67
C ALA A 65 9.36 -8.05 8.50
N ARG A 66 8.05 -8.21 8.75
CA ARG A 66 7.05 -8.50 7.71
C ARG A 66 6.50 -7.24 7.05
N ARG A 67 6.69 -6.06 7.61
CA ARG A 67 6.15 -4.81 7.06
C ARG A 67 6.79 -4.50 5.72
N ASP A 68 6.15 -3.62 4.96
CA ASP A 68 6.62 -3.28 3.63
C ASP A 68 7.79 -2.27 3.67
N PHE A 69 7.54 -1.09 4.20
CA PHE A 69 8.51 0.00 4.18
C PHE A 69 9.00 0.34 5.59
N SER A 70 10.26 0.78 5.69
CA SER A 70 10.87 1.23 6.95
C SER A 70 10.02 2.30 7.65
N ILE A 71 9.53 3.28 6.90
CA ILE A 71 8.69 4.38 7.39
C ILE A 71 7.37 3.92 8.03
N ASN A 72 6.92 2.70 7.76
CA ASN A 72 5.71 2.09 8.31
C ASN A 72 6.02 1.08 9.43
N ALA A 73 7.27 0.97 9.87
CA ALA A 73 7.73 -0.08 10.76
C ALA A 73 8.21 0.42 12.13
N MET A 74 7.82 1.62 12.50
CA MET A 74 8.04 2.17 13.83
C MET A 74 6.86 1.85 14.76
N TYR A 75 7.16 1.79 16.06
CA TYR A 75 6.17 1.58 17.11
C TYR A 75 6.32 2.65 18.19
N TYR A 76 5.20 3.15 18.66
CA TYR A 76 5.17 4.07 19.77
C TYR A 76 4.74 3.36 21.05
N GLN A 77 5.51 3.51 22.13
CA GLN A 77 5.17 2.98 23.46
C GLN A 77 4.64 4.11 24.34
N PRO A 78 3.31 4.27 24.50
CA PRO A 78 2.73 5.43 25.17
C PRO A 78 3.15 5.58 26.63
N ARG A 79 3.30 4.46 27.37
CA ARG A 79 3.67 4.49 28.80
C ARG A 79 5.05 5.08 29.06
N LYS A 80 5.99 4.92 28.12
CA LYS A 80 7.36 5.43 28.23
C LYS A 80 7.59 6.68 27.38
N GLY A 81 6.65 7.04 26.52
CA GLY A 81 6.79 8.17 25.60
C GLY A 81 7.91 7.98 24.55
N ILE A 82 8.25 6.73 24.20
CA ILE A 82 9.36 6.42 23.30
C ILE A 82 8.88 5.83 21.98
N VAL A 83 9.62 6.13 20.92
CA VAL A 83 9.49 5.48 19.61
C VAL A 83 10.52 4.35 19.50
N LEU A 84 10.07 3.17 19.12
CA LEU A 84 10.93 2.03 18.82
C LEU A 84 11.14 1.98 17.31
N ASP A 85 12.37 2.16 16.89
CA ASP A 85 12.82 2.09 15.51
C ASP A 85 13.86 0.99 15.35
N PHE A 86 13.48 -0.11 14.69
CA PHE A 86 14.34 -1.28 14.49
C PHE A 86 15.07 -1.26 13.15
N CYS A 87 14.87 -0.23 12.32
CA CYS A 87 15.35 -0.24 10.94
C CYS A 87 15.86 1.10 10.43
N ASN A 88 16.15 2.05 11.32
CA ASN A 88 16.52 3.42 10.97
C ASN A 88 15.46 4.16 10.13
N ALA A 89 14.18 3.93 10.45
CA ALA A 89 13.06 4.58 9.76
C ALA A 89 13.06 6.09 9.97
N VAL A 90 13.50 6.58 11.13
CA VAL A 90 13.61 8.02 11.42
C VAL A 90 14.59 8.68 10.45
N ASP A 91 15.73 8.04 10.19
CA ASP A 91 16.73 8.52 9.23
C ASP A 91 16.16 8.53 7.79
N ASP A 92 15.46 7.47 7.39
CA ASP A 92 14.77 7.41 6.09
C ASP A 92 13.74 8.54 5.93
N ILE A 93 12.99 8.86 6.99
CA ILE A 93 12.02 9.97 7.00
C ILE A 93 12.73 11.33 6.88
N GLN A 94 13.80 11.55 7.63
CA GLN A 94 14.58 12.79 7.60
C GLN A 94 15.19 13.04 6.21
N ASN A 95 15.71 11.97 5.59
CA ASN A 95 16.29 12.00 4.25
C ASN A 95 15.26 11.85 3.13
N ARG A 96 13.98 11.78 3.45
CA ARG A 96 12.86 11.58 2.50
C ARG A 96 13.10 10.39 1.57
N ARG A 97 13.58 9.28 2.11
CA ARG A 97 13.90 8.05 1.39
C ARG A 97 12.81 7.00 1.65
N LEU A 98 12.31 6.38 0.58
CA LEU A 98 11.38 5.26 0.64
C LEU A 98 12.13 3.95 0.41
N ARG A 99 12.36 3.19 1.49
CA ARG A 99 13.10 1.94 1.49
C ARG A 99 12.20 0.77 1.91
N LEU A 100 12.29 -0.35 1.18
CA LEU A 100 11.68 -1.62 1.55
C LEU A 100 12.46 -2.29 2.69
N LEU A 101 11.74 -3.03 3.54
CA LEU A 101 12.36 -3.88 4.55
C LEU A 101 12.70 -5.24 3.93
N GLY A 102 13.97 -5.64 4.05
CA GLY A 102 14.51 -6.84 3.44
C GLY A 102 14.96 -6.63 1.99
N ASP A 103 15.23 -7.72 1.29
CA ASP A 103 15.64 -7.70 -0.12
C ASP A 103 14.48 -7.28 -1.02
N PRO A 104 14.61 -6.20 -1.82
CA PRO A 104 13.52 -5.69 -2.64
C PRO A 104 12.99 -6.67 -3.68
N LEU A 105 13.86 -7.49 -4.29
CA LEU A 105 13.45 -8.50 -5.26
C LEU A 105 12.53 -9.55 -4.62
N LEU A 106 12.99 -10.15 -3.54
CA LEU A 106 12.21 -11.13 -2.78
C LEU A 106 10.88 -10.54 -2.31
N ARG A 107 10.89 -9.27 -1.89
CA ARG A 107 9.69 -8.59 -1.41
C ARG A 107 8.66 -8.33 -2.52
N PHE A 108 9.11 -8.08 -3.75
CA PHE A 108 8.21 -7.94 -4.90
C PHE A 108 7.69 -9.30 -5.39
N GLU A 109 8.51 -10.35 -5.34
CA GLU A 109 8.08 -11.72 -5.63
C GLU A 109 7.05 -12.23 -4.61
N GLU A 110 7.25 -11.97 -3.32
CA GLU A 110 6.27 -12.33 -2.27
C GLU A 110 4.91 -11.63 -2.45
N ASP A 111 4.93 -10.38 -2.86
CA ASP A 111 3.75 -9.54 -3.01
C ASP A 111 3.97 -8.44 -4.06
N PRO A 112 3.65 -8.71 -5.33
CA PRO A 112 3.87 -7.76 -6.43
C PRO A 112 3.14 -6.42 -6.26
N VAL A 113 2.04 -6.39 -5.50
CA VAL A 113 1.30 -5.15 -5.20
C VAL A 113 2.16 -4.12 -4.46
N ARG A 114 3.25 -4.55 -3.83
CA ARG A 114 4.22 -3.62 -3.22
C ARG A 114 4.82 -2.64 -4.24
N MET A 115 4.89 -2.99 -5.52
CA MET A 115 5.29 -2.06 -6.58
C MET A 115 4.34 -0.86 -6.66
N LEU A 116 3.02 -1.10 -6.70
CA LEU A 116 2.02 -0.02 -6.68
C LEU A 116 2.10 0.80 -5.40
N ARG A 117 2.32 0.13 -4.27
CA ARG A 117 2.48 0.80 -2.96
C ARG A 117 3.73 1.67 -2.93
N THR A 118 4.84 1.23 -3.56
CA THR A 118 6.08 2.01 -3.70
C THR A 118 5.79 3.33 -4.41
N LEU A 119 5.18 3.30 -5.59
CA LEU A 119 4.86 4.51 -6.33
C LEU A 119 3.88 5.41 -5.55
N ARG A 120 2.89 4.81 -4.91
CA ARG A 120 1.91 5.52 -4.10
C ARG A 120 2.56 6.27 -2.93
N PHE A 121 3.41 5.62 -2.15
CA PHE A 121 4.05 6.26 -1.01
C PHE A 121 5.09 7.28 -1.45
N ALA A 122 5.87 7.01 -2.49
CA ALA A 122 6.82 7.97 -3.06
C ALA A 122 6.10 9.26 -3.49
N ALA A 123 4.99 9.15 -4.24
CA ALA A 123 4.22 10.30 -4.68
C ALA A 123 3.53 11.03 -3.52
N LYS A 124 2.92 10.28 -2.58
CA LYS A 124 2.19 10.85 -1.43
C LYS A 124 3.09 11.63 -0.49
N LEU A 125 4.25 11.08 -0.17
CA LEU A 125 5.17 11.65 0.81
C LEU A 125 6.20 12.58 0.18
N ASN A 126 6.28 12.60 -1.15
CA ASN A 126 7.34 13.25 -1.90
C ASN A 126 8.72 12.75 -1.48
N PHE A 127 8.85 11.41 -1.37
CA PHE A 127 10.07 10.71 -1.01
C PHE A 127 10.74 10.12 -2.25
N GLN A 128 12.05 10.09 -2.23
CA GLN A 128 12.82 9.40 -3.25
C GLN A 128 12.76 7.89 -3.02
N ILE A 129 12.53 7.15 -4.09
CA ILE A 129 12.60 5.68 -4.04
C ILE A 129 14.06 5.28 -3.91
N ASP A 130 14.34 4.37 -2.98
CA ASP A 130 15.68 3.85 -2.75
C ASP A 130 16.27 3.21 -4.02
N ASP A 131 17.58 3.39 -4.25
CA ASP A 131 18.27 2.91 -5.45
C ASP A 131 18.17 1.39 -5.62
N ASP A 132 18.13 0.64 -4.52
CA ASP A 132 18.01 -0.82 -4.59
C ASP A 132 16.64 -1.26 -5.08
N ILE A 133 15.59 -0.46 -4.84
CA ILE A 133 14.28 -0.66 -5.43
C ILE A 133 14.30 -0.26 -6.91
N LEU A 134 14.91 0.88 -7.24
CA LEU A 134 14.95 1.38 -8.63
C LEU A 134 15.65 0.39 -9.58
N LYS A 135 16.74 -0.24 -9.15
CA LYS A 135 17.49 -1.23 -9.93
C LYS A 135 16.68 -2.44 -10.36
N ILE A 136 15.66 -2.81 -9.60
CA ILE A 136 14.85 -4.01 -9.85
C ILE A 136 13.53 -3.73 -10.57
N PHE A 137 13.18 -2.48 -10.83
CA PHE A 137 12.00 -2.16 -11.63
C PHE A 137 12.26 -2.47 -13.12
N THR A 138 12.26 -3.74 -13.45
CA THR A 138 12.41 -4.24 -14.83
C THR A 138 11.06 -4.76 -15.37
N PRO A 139 10.93 -4.93 -16.70
CA PRO A 139 9.73 -5.51 -17.29
C PRO A 139 9.39 -6.90 -16.72
N GLU A 140 10.42 -7.71 -16.41
CA GLU A 140 10.25 -9.05 -15.85
C GLU A 140 9.58 -8.98 -14.49
N ILE A 141 10.04 -8.08 -13.63
CA ILE A 141 9.49 -7.90 -12.28
C ILE A 141 8.09 -7.29 -12.33
N THR A 142 7.86 -6.28 -13.18
CA THR A 142 6.52 -5.68 -13.31
C THR A 142 5.49 -6.65 -13.86
N ASN A 143 5.90 -7.65 -14.66
CA ASN A 143 5.01 -8.70 -15.14
C ASN A 143 4.40 -9.55 -14.01
N LEU A 144 5.04 -9.64 -12.83
CA LEU A 144 4.49 -10.33 -11.66
C LEU A 144 3.12 -9.77 -11.22
N LEU A 145 2.80 -8.53 -11.59
CA LEU A 145 1.48 -7.94 -11.33
C LEU A 145 0.34 -8.70 -12.03
N ARG A 146 0.61 -9.45 -13.09
CA ARG A 146 -0.38 -10.28 -13.80
C ARG A 146 -0.84 -11.47 -12.96
N ASP A 147 -0.03 -11.91 -12.00
CA ASP A 147 -0.36 -13.03 -11.11
C ASP A 147 -1.20 -12.57 -9.92
N VAL A 148 -1.37 -11.26 -9.75
CA VAL A 148 -2.22 -10.68 -8.71
C VAL A 148 -3.69 -10.81 -9.11
N SER A 149 -4.55 -11.19 -8.15
CA SER A 149 -5.98 -11.26 -8.43
C SER A 149 -6.53 -9.89 -8.91
N PRO A 150 -7.42 -9.86 -9.92
CA PRO A 150 -7.94 -8.61 -10.49
C PRO A 150 -8.57 -7.68 -9.44
N HIS A 151 -9.29 -8.25 -8.49
CA HIS A 151 -9.91 -7.48 -7.39
C HIS A 151 -8.85 -6.73 -6.56
N ARG A 152 -7.77 -7.42 -6.17
CA ARG A 152 -6.71 -6.82 -5.38
C ARG A 152 -5.93 -5.76 -6.17
N LEU A 153 -5.66 -6.05 -7.44
CA LEU A 153 -5.00 -5.11 -8.34
C LEU A 153 -5.83 -3.85 -8.52
N TYR A 154 -7.15 -4.01 -8.70
CA TYR A 154 -8.09 -2.90 -8.79
C TYR A 154 -8.10 -2.06 -7.51
N ASP A 155 -8.21 -2.68 -6.33
CA ASP A 155 -8.24 -1.97 -5.04
C ASP A 155 -6.98 -1.14 -4.81
N GLU A 156 -5.80 -1.67 -5.13
CA GLU A 156 -4.56 -0.91 -4.96
C GLU A 156 -4.37 0.15 -6.05
N SER A 157 -4.84 -0.08 -7.28
CA SER A 157 -4.85 0.95 -8.33
C SER A 157 -5.80 2.10 -7.99
N GLN A 158 -6.96 1.80 -7.39
CA GLN A 158 -7.86 2.85 -6.88
C GLN A 158 -7.15 3.72 -5.83
N LYS A 159 -6.49 3.11 -4.83
CA LYS A 159 -5.72 3.85 -3.83
C LYS A 159 -4.59 4.66 -4.45
N LEU A 160 -3.95 4.14 -5.50
CA LEU A 160 -2.87 4.79 -6.21
C LEU A 160 -3.35 6.08 -6.90
N PHE A 161 -4.49 6.02 -7.58
CA PHE A 161 -4.98 7.12 -8.41
C PHE A 161 -5.89 8.12 -7.68
N THR A 162 -6.43 7.74 -6.51
CA THR A 162 -7.42 8.58 -5.79
C THR A 162 -6.90 9.19 -4.49
N MET A 163 -5.59 9.24 -4.27
CA MET A 163 -5.01 9.73 -3.01
C MET A 163 -4.65 11.22 -3.00
N GLY A 164 -4.92 11.97 -4.07
CA GLY A 164 -4.62 13.40 -4.16
C GLY A 164 -3.19 13.74 -4.60
N HIS A 165 -2.51 12.81 -5.27
CA HIS A 165 -1.17 12.98 -5.84
C HIS A 165 -1.07 12.39 -7.25
N LEU A 166 -2.18 12.42 -8.00
CA LEU A 166 -2.30 11.82 -9.32
C LEU A 166 -1.30 12.41 -10.31
N ASN A 167 -1.11 13.74 -10.25
CA ASN A 167 -0.17 14.45 -11.12
C ASN A 167 1.29 13.98 -10.94
N ARG A 168 1.65 13.49 -9.75
CA ARG A 168 2.99 12.91 -9.48
C ARG A 168 3.07 11.44 -9.82
N VAL A 169 2.03 10.68 -9.50
CA VAL A 169 2.07 9.23 -9.64
C VAL A 169 1.92 8.78 -11.07
N LEU A 170 1.19 9.53 -11.90
CA LEU A 170 0.89 9.14 -13.28
C LEU A 170 2.16 8.99 -14.15
N PRO A 171 3.11 9.95 -14.17
CA PRO A 171 4.39 9.74 -14.84
C PRO A 171 5.13 8.51 -14.32
N MET A 172 5.20 8.31 -13.00
CA MET A 172 5.89 7.16 -12.40
C MET A 172 5.29 5.82 -12.85
N VAL A 173 3.97 5.73 -12.93
CA VAL A 173 3.26 4.51 -13.39
C VAL A 173 3.66 4.17 -14.83
N ILE A 174 3.90 5.18 -15.66
CA ILE A 174 4.35 5.01 -17.04
C ILE A 174 5.83 4.64 -17.10
N ASP A 175 6.68 5.43 -16.44
CA ASP A 175 8.15 5.29 -16.49
C ASP A 175 8.62 3.95 -15.92
N PHE A 176 7.96 3.45 -14.89
CA PHE A 176 8.24 2.14 -14.29
C PHE A 176 7.51 0.97 -14.96
N GLY A 177 6.84 1.18 -16.11
CA GLY A 177 6.18 0.11 -16.87
C GLY A 177 4.94 -0.49 -16.21
N ILE A 178 4.47 0.09 -15.10
CA ILE A 178 3.27 -0.38 -14.38
C ILE A 178 2.00 -0.14 -15.21
N TRP A 179 1.96 0.93 -16.00
CA TRP A 179 0.83 1.24 -16.88
C TRP A 179 0.40 0.04 -17.72
N LYS A 180 1.36 -0.61 -18.38
CA LYS A 180 1.10 -1.77 -19.25
C LYS A 180 0.49 -2.97 -18.52
N GLN A 181 0.73 -3.08 -17.22
CA GLN A 181 0.17 -4.15 -16.40
C GLN A 181 -1.26 -3.84 -15.94
N LEU A 182 -1.59 -2.55 -15.79
CA LEU A 182 -2.93 -2.10 -15.40
C LEU A 182 -3.87 -1.94 -16.60
N PHE A 183 -3.33 -1.55 -17.77
CA PHE A 183 -4.08 -1.18 -18.97
C PHE A 183 -3.44 -1.82 -20.21
N THR A 184 -3.69 -3.10 -20.43
CA THR A 184 -2.97 -3.95 -21.37
C THR A 184 -2.98 -3.42 -22.81
N ASP A 185 -4.11 -2.90 -23.28
CA ASP A 185 -4.30 -2.48 -24.68
C ASP A 185 -4.30 -0.95 -24.86
N ILE A 186 -3.98 -0.22 -23.80
CA ILE A 186 -4.06 1.24 -23.81
C ILE A 186 -2.65 1.82 -23.77
N GLN A 187 -2.28 2.55 -24.81
CA GLN A 187 -0.99 3.25 -24.83
C GLN A 187 -1.01 4.43 -23.86
N PRO A 188 0.00 4.54 -23.00
CA PRO A 188 0.09 5.67 -22.10
C PRO A 188 0.40 6.94 -22.89
N LYS A 189 -0.46 7.95 -22.77
CA LYS A 189 -0.21 9.27 -23.36
C LYS A 189 -0.68 10.34 -22.40
N ILE A 190 0.28 11.01 -21.78
CA ILE A 190 -0.04 12.18 -20.95
C ILE A 190 -0.21 13.38 -21.89
N THR A 191 -1.43 13.89 -21.95
CA THR A 191 -1.75 15.09 -22.71
C THR A 191 -1.99 16.25 -21.75
N PRO A 192 -1.96 17.52 -22.23
CA PRO A 192 -2.34 18.68 -21.42
C PRO A 192 -3.72 18.53 -20.77
N PHE A 193 -4.66 17.82 -21.42
CA PHE A 193 -5.97 17.51 -20.85
C PHE A 193 -5.86 16.57 -19.65
N ILE A 194 -5.10 15.47 -19.77
CA ILE A 194 -4.89 14.51 -18.67
C ILE A 194 -4.16 15.19 -17.50
N GLU A 195 -3.16 16.03 -17.78
CA GLU A 195 -2.47 16.80 -16.74
C GLU A 195 -3.41 17.76 -16.00
N LEU A 196 -4.27 18.46 -16.74
CA LEU A 196 -5.28 19.34 -16.14
C LEU A 196 -6.24 18.58 -15.25
N VAL A 197 -6.73 17.43 -15.72
CA VAL A 197 -7.62 16.57 -14.93
C VAL A 197 -6.90 16.02 -13.70
N ALA A 198 -5.64 15.60 -13.81
CA ALA A 198 -4.86 15.12 -12.68
C ALA A 198 -4.70 16.22 -11.61
N LYS A 199 -4.33 17.43 -12.01
CA LYS A 199 -4.22 18.59 -11.10
C LYS A 199 -5.55 18.92 -10.42
N ASN A 200 -6.64 18.98 -11.19
CA ASN A 200 -7.97 19.26 -10.64
C ASN A 200 -8.43 18.15 -9.68
N THR A 201 -8.14 16.88 -9.98
CA THR A 201 -8.45 15.76 -9.11
C THR A 201 -7.69 15.87 -7.78
N ASP A 202 -6.39 16.17 -7.83
CA ASP A 202 -5.56 16.38 -6.65
C ASP A 202 -6.07 17.52 -5.79
N GLN A 203 -6.40 18.66 -6.38
CA GLN A 203 -6.98 19.83 -5.68
C GLN A 203 -8.32 19.49 -5.00
N ARG A 204 -9.21 18.76 -5.68
CA ARG A 204 -10.50 18.34 -5.10
C ARG A 204 -10.31 17.49 -3.86
N ILE A 205 -9.38 16.53 -3.89
CA ILE A 205 -9.08 15.66 -2.75
C ILE A 205 -8.47 16.47 -1.60
N GLN A 206 -7.55 17.39 -1.88
CA GLN A 206 -6.97 18.27 -0.88
C GLN A 206 -8.02 19.18 -0.20
N MET A 207 -9.09 19.53 -0.92
CA MET A 207 -10.25 20.24 -0.37
C MET A 207 -11.25 19.34 0.36
N GLY A 208 -10.93 18.05 0.56
CA GLY A 208 -11.82 17.07 1.20
C GLY A 208 -13.04 16.68 0.36
N LYS A 209 -13.04 16.96 -0.95
CA LYS A 209 -14.12 16.60 -1.86
C LYS A 209 -13.94 15.18 -2.37
N THR A 210 -15.03 14.45 -2.52
CA THR A 210 -15.03 13.14 -3.14
C THR A 210 -14.76 13.21 -4.62
N ILE A 211 -14.10 12.19 -5.15
CA ILE A 211 -13.92 11.95 -6.58
C ILE A 211 -14.63 10.67 -6.98
N ASN A 212 -15.11 10.64 -8.22
CA ASN A 212 -15.66 9.42 -8.80
C ASN A 212 -14.53 8.69 -9.56
N PRO A 213 -14.13 7.49 -9.17
CA PRO A 213 -13.10 6.73 -9.89
C PRO A 213 -13.45 6.49 -11.36
N ALA A 214 -14.72 6.29 -11.69
CA ALA A 214 -15.17 6.09 -13.07
C ALA A 214 -14.84 7.29 -13.97
N PHE A 215 -14.92 8.51 -13.44
CA PHE A 215 -14.52 9.71 -14.17
C PHE A 215 -13.05 9.68 -14.56
N PHE A 216 -12.18 9.30 -13.61
CA PHE A 216 -10.76 9.20 -13.87
C PHE A 216 -10.44 8.17 -14.97
N TYR A 217 -11.02 6.98 -14.89
CA TYR A 217 -10.83 5.96 -15.94
C TYR A 217 -11.38 6.43 -17.29
N ALA A 218 -12.55 7.08 -17.31
CA ALA A 218 -13.10 7.65 -18.55
C ALA A 218 -12.14 8.67 -19.19
N VAL A 219 -11.48 9.50 -18.39
CA VAL A 219 -10.49 10.47 -18.90
C VAL A 219 -9.26 9.78 -19.45
N LEU A 220 -8.72 8.77 -18.74
CA LEU A 220 -7.56 8.00 -19.22
C LEU A 220 -7.85 7.28 -20.54
N LEU A 221 -9.08 6.80 -20.69
CA LEU A 221 -9.53 6.07 -21.88
C LEU A 221 -10.00 6.99 -23.00
N TRP A 222 -10.22 8.28 -22.73
CA TRP A 222 -10.83 9.22 -23.66
C TRP A 222 -10.16 9.25 -25.03
N GLN A 223 -8.85 9.14 -25.06
CA GLN A 223 -8.08 9.16 -26.30
C GLN A 223 -8.26 7.91 -27.20
N GLN A 224 -8.85 6.84 -26.65
CA GLN A 224 -9.19 5.66 -27.45
C GLN A 224 -10.49 5.86 -28.24
N PHE A 225 -11.27 6.88 -27.91
CA PHE A 225 -12.55 7.20 -28.56
C PHE A 225 -12.46 8.35 -29.58
N LEU A 226 -11.30 9.05 -29.65
CA LEU A 226 -11.03 10.10 -30.62
C LEU A 226 -10.26 9.56 -31.82
#